data_0a1aab12423e3e34d6c11f65f8fb4a64
#
_entry.id   0a1aab12423e3e34d6c11f65f8fb4a64
#
_cell.length_a   1.000
_cell.length_b   1.000
_cell.length_c   1.000
_cell.angle_alpha   90.00
_cell.angle_beta   90.00
_cell.angle_gamma   90.00
#
_symmetry.space_group_name_H-M   'P 1'
#
loop_
_entity.id
_entity.type
_entity.pdbx_description
1 polymer ?
#
loop_
_entity_poly.entity_id
_entity_poly.type
_entity_poly.pdbx_seq_one_letter_code
_entity_poly.pdbx_strand_id
1 'polypeptide(L)'
;MNDDLSAGFPEPDQMRAAAESACALLKVLSNPDRLMLLCELSQGERCVSDLEAALDIRQPTLSQQLGVLRDNALVRTRRDGKNIHYSLDSPAAIAVMGVLYEQFCGPAAKGRRDAA
;
A
#
# COMPACT_ATOMS: atom_id res chain seq x y z
N MET A 1 -13.30 21.95 -13.51
CA MET A 1 -12.48 20.79 -13.15
C MET A 1 -11.03 21.00 -13.53
N ASN A 2 -10.75 21.21 -14.80
CA ASN A 2 -9.38 21.43 -15.24
C ASN A 2 -8.78 22.71 -14.67
N ASP A 3 -9.61 23.72 -14.44
CA ASP A 3 -9.14 24.98 -13.87
C ASP A 3 -8.57 24.77 -12.47
N ASP A 4 -9.20 23.89 -11.69
CA ASP A 4 -8.71 23.60 -10.34
C ASP A 4 -7.34 22.92 -10.39
N LEU A 5 -7.16 22.01 -11.33
CA LEU A 5 -5.87 21.34 -11.51
C LEU A 5 -4.80 22.33 -11.91
N SER A 6 -5.12 23.21 -12.86
CA SER A 6 -4.15 24.22 -13.32
C SER A 6 -3.76 25.16 -12.19
N ALA A 7 -4.75 25.61 -11.42
CA ALA A 7 -4.50 26.54 -10.33
C ALA A 7 -3.76 25.88 -9.17
N GLY A 8 -3.89 24.55 -9.03
CA GLY A 8 -3.28 23.83 -7.93
C GLY A 8 -1.89 23.28 -8.18
N PHE A 9 -1.39 23.37 -9.42
CA PHE A 9 -0.08 22.83 -9.72
C PHE A 9 1.02 23.64 -9.05
N PRO A 10 1.97 22.97 -8.39
CA PRO A 10 3.08 23.64 -7.73
C PRO A 10 4.09 24.15 -8.73
N GLU A 11 5.02 24.99 -8.23
CA GLU A 11 6.17 25.40 -9.02
C GLU A 11 7.00 24.17 -9.41
N PRO A 12 7.82 24.27 -10.49
CA PRO A 12 8.56 23.11 -10.97
C PRO A 12 9.40 22.39 -9.92
N ASP A 13 10.05 23.14 -9.01
CA ASP A 13 10.85 22.50 -7.96
C ASP A 13 9.97 21.73 -6.98
N GLN A 14 8.84 22.31 -6.63
CA GLN A 14 7.87 21.63 -5.74
C GLN A 14 7.26 20.41 -6.42
N MET A 15 6.99 20.52 -7.71
CA MET A 15 6.46 19.42 -8.49
C MET A 15 7.45 18.27 -8.55
N ARG A 16 8.74 18.59 -8.74
CA ARG A 16 9.77 17.55 -8.76
C ARG A 16 9.86 16.82 -7.41
N ALA A 17 9.85 17.58 -6.33
CA ALA A 17 9.89 16.97 -4.99
C ALA A 17 8.68 16.09 -4.75
N ALA A 18 7.49 16.53 -5.16
CA ALA A 18 6.27 15.75 -5.03
C ALA A 18 6.35 14.49 -5.89
N ALA A 19 6.87 14.61 -7.11
CA ALA A 19 7.03 13.46 -8.00
C ALA A 19 8.00 12.44 -7.42
N GLU A 20 9.09 12.90 -6.80
CA GLU A 20 10.05 12.00 -6.19
C GLU A 20 9.42 11.24 -5.02
N SER A 21 8.64 11.93 -4.20
CA SER A 21 7.94 11.29 -3.09
C SER A 21 6.91 10.28 -3.60
N ALA A 22 6.17 10.65 -4.63
CA ALA A 22 5.18 9.75 -5.23
C ALA A 22 5.85 8.52 -5.84
N CYS A 23 6.98 8.72 -6.52
CA CYS A 23 7.71 7.60 -7.11
C CYS A 23 8.27 6.67 -6.04
N ALA A 24 8.73 7.21 -4.91
CA ALA A 24 9.20 6.38 -3.81
C ALA A 24 8.07 5.48 -3.30
N LEU A 25 6.87 6.03 -3.16
CA LEU A 25 5.71 5.24 -2.76
C LEU A 25 5.38 4.17 -3.80
N LEU A 26 5.31 4.57 -5.07
CA LEU A 26 4.97 3.63 -6.14
C LEU A 26 5.98 2.50 -6.23
N LYS A 27 7.25 2.79 -5.99
CA LYS A 27 8.29 1.76 -6.00
C LYS A 27 8.05 0.72 -4.92
N VAL A 28 7.67 1.14 -3.73
CA VAL A 28 7.35 0.21 -2.65
C VAL A 28 6.11 -0.61 -2.99
N LEU A 29 5.11 0.01 -3.61
CA LEU A 29 3.88 -0.69 -3.99
C LEU A 29 4.07 -1.65 -5.16
N SER A 30 5.15 -1.52 -5.92
CA SER A 30 5.39 -2.30 -7.12
C SER A 30 5.96 -3.68 -6.81
N ASN A 31 5.24 -4.44 -5.98
CA ASN A 31 5.62 -5.79 -5.60
C ASN A 31 4.36 -6.52 -5.11
N PRO A 32 4.02 -7.68 -5.71
CA PRO A 32 2.77 -8.35 -5.37
C PRO A 32 2.65 -8.73 -3.91
N ASP A 33 3.72 -9.20 -3.28
CA ASP A 33 3.65 -9.58 -1.87
C ASP A 33 3.37 -8.37 -1.00
N ARG A 34 4.02 -7.24 -1.28
CA ARG A 34 3.79 -6.03 -0.51
C ARG A 34 2.36 -5.50 -0.71
N LEU A 35 1.85 -5.57 -1.94
CA LEU A 35 0.47 -5.16 -2.18
C LEU A 35 -0.51 -6.04 -1.42
N MET A 36 -0.27 -7.35 -1.40
CA MET A 36 -1.15 -8.26 -0.68
C MET A 36 -1.11 -8.00 0.82
N LEU A 37 0.07 -7.71 1.36
CA LEU A 37 0.20 -7.37 2.77
C LEU A 37 -0.57 -6.10 3.11
N LEU A 38 -0.44 -5.07 2.27
CA LEU A 38 -1.15 -3.81 2.51
C LEU A 38 -2.66 -4.00 2.39
N CYS A 39 -3.12 -4.81 1.45
CA CYS A 39 -4.54 -5.11 1.32
C CYS A 39 -5.08 -5.80 2.57
N GLU A 40 -4.34 -6.76 3.10
CA GLU A 40 -4.78 -7.46 4.30
C GLU A 40 -4.81 -6.50 5.50
N LEU A 41 -3.78 -5.67 5.62
CA LEU A 41 -3.71 -4.69 6.71
C LEU A 41 -4.75 -3.59 6.58
N SER A 42 -5.31 -3.38 5.39
CA SER A 42 -6.39 -2.40 5.22
C SER A 42 -7.66 -2.83 5.96
N GLN A 43 -7.77 -4.08 6.31
CA GLN A 43 -8.92 -4.60 7.03
C GLN A 43 -8.74 -4.55 8.55
N GLY A 44 -7.58 -4.16 9.02
CA GLY A 44 -7.30 -4.04 10.44
C GLY A 44 -5.91 -4.49 10.80
N GLU A 45 -5.57 -4.29 12.06
CA GLU A 45 -4.27 -4.69 12.59
C GLU A 45 -4.11 -6.21 12.52
N ARG A 46 -2.92 -6.68 12.18
CA ARG A 46 -2.61 -8.10 12.06
C ARG A 46 -1.23 -8.40 12.62
N CYS A 47 -1.07 -9.54 13.27
CA CYS A 47 0.26 -10.01 13.66
C CYS A 47 0.83 -10.88 12.54
N VAL A 48 2.11 -11.25 12.66
CA VAL A 48 2.82 -11.98 11.63
C VAL A 48 2.14 -13.32 11.32
N SER A 49 1.71 -14.05 12.34
CA SER A 49 1.07 -15.34 12.14
C SER A 49 -0.27 -15.20 11.40
N ASP A 50 -1.00 -14.12 11.66
CA ASP A 50 -2.24 -13.85 10.93
C ASP A 50 -1.97 -13.64 9.44
N LEU A 51 -0.90 -12.88 9.15
CA LEU A 51 -0.54 -12.59 7.77
C LEU A 51 -0.08 -13.84 7.03
N GLU A 52 0.69 -14.66 7.70
CA GLU A 52 1.13 -15.94 7.15
C GLU A 52 -0.07 -16.82 6.77
N ALA A 53 -1.01 -16.92 7.69
CA ALA A 53 -2.18 -17.76 7.48
C ALA A 53 -3.07 -17.22 6.37
N ALA A 54 -3.21 -15.89 6.28
CA ALA A 54 -4.14 -15.29 5.32
C ALA A 54 -3.60 -15.25 3.90
N LEU A 55 -2.28 -15.06 3.74
CA LEU A 55 -1.71 -14.72 2.44
C LEU A 55 -0.80 -15.78 1.83
N ASP A 56 -0.51 -16.83 2.57
CA ASP A 56 0.40 -17.89 2.10
C ASP A 56 1.76 -17.33 1.67
N ILE A 57 2.21 -16.30 2.35
CA ILE A 57 3.56 -15.76 2.17
C ILE A 57 4.39 -16.29 3.32
N ARG A 58 5.43 -17.04 2.99
CA ARG A 58 6.21 -17.73 4.01
C ARG A 58 7.49 -16.99 4.35
N GLN A 59 8.07 -17.37 5.48
CA GLN A 59 9.38 -16.88 5.87
C GLN A 59 10.46 -17.48 4.95
N PRO A 60 11.53 -16.75 4.62
CA PRO A 60 11.84 -15.40 5.16
C PRO A 60 11.21 -14.26 4.37
N THR A 61 10.52 -14.54 3.27
CA THR A 61 9.95 -13.50 2.40
C THR A 61 9.02 -12.58 3.16
N LEU A 62 8.16 -13.14 4.00
CA LEU A 62 7.21 -12.34 4.76
C LEU A 62 7.90 -11.28 5.60
N SER A 63 8.90 -11.67 6.39
CA SER A 63 9.63 -10.73 7.24
C SER A 63 10.37 -9.69 6.41
N GLN A 64 10.94 -10.10 5.27
CA GLN A 64 11.64 -9.18 4.39
C GLN A 64 10.71 -8.11 3.86
N GLN A 65 9.53 -8.50 3.41
CA GLN A 65 8.57 -7.53 2.84
C GLN A 65 7.97 -6.64 3.91
N LEU A 66 7.69 -7.17 5.09
CA LEU A 66 7.24 -6.34 6.21
C LEU A 66 8.30 -5.32 6.60
N GLY A 67 9.58 -5.72 6.55
CA GLY A 67 10.68 -4.82 6.81
C GLY A 67 10.73 -3.67 5.82
N VAL A 68 10.53 -3.96 4.53
CA VAL A 68 10.48 -2.91 3.50
C VAL A 68 9.35 -1.93 3.79
N LEU A 69 8.17 -2.44 4.12
CA LEU A 69 7.01 -1.58 4.41
C LEU A 69 7.28 -0.70 5.64
N ARG A 70 7.87 -1.27 6.67
CA ARG A 70 8.18 -0.52 7.89
C ARG A 70 9.25 0.53 7.62
N ASP A 71 10.31 0.16 6.91
CA ASP A 71 11.40 1.08 6.62
C ASP A 71 10.96 2.28 5.78
N ASN A 72 9.89 2.10 5.01
CA ASN A 72 9.34 3.16 4.18
C ASN A 72 8.12 3.83 4.83
N ALA A 73 7.88 3.55 6.11
CA ALA A 73 6.84 4.20 6.91
C ALA A 73 5.43 3.98 6.39
N LEU A 74 5.19 2.87 5.68
CA LEU A 74 3.83 2.53 5.24
C LEU A 74 3.05 1.83 6.34
N VAL A 75 3.73 1.20 7.27
CA VAL A 75 3.12 0.51 8.39
C VAL A 75 3.80 0.92 9.68
N ARG A 76 3.08 0.76 10.79
CA ARG A 76 3.64 0.90 12.13
C ARG A 76 3.47 -0.42 12.86
N THR A 77 4.25 -0.61 13.91
CA THR A 77 4.23 -1.84 14.69
C THR A 77 3.86 -1.55 16.14
N ARG A 78 3.27 -2.56 16.75
CA ARG A 78 2.93 -2.53 18.17
C ARG A 78 3.29 -3.88 18.77
N ARG A 79 4.04 -3.87 19.86
CA ARG A 79 4.41 -5.12 20.52
C ARG A 79 3.36 -5.46 21.57
N ASP A 80 2.97 -6.73 21.58
CA ASP A 80 2.05 -7.25 22.59
C ASP A 80 2.58 -8.62 23.02
N GLY A 81 3.38 -8.64 24.10
CA GLY A 81 4.04 -9.85 24.52
C GLY A 81 5.07 -10.30 23.49
N LYS A 82 4.91 -11.50 23.00
CA LYS A 82 5.78 -12.07 21.97
C LYS A 82 5.37 -11.69 20.57
N ASN A 83 4.18 -11.10 20.41
CA ASN A 83 3.63 -10.80 19.10
C ASN A 83 3.93 -9.37 18.72
N ILE A 84 4.19 -9.17 17.43
CA ILE A 84 4.31 -7.84 16.85
C ILE A 84 3.14 -7.68 15.88
N HIS A 85 2.36 -6.62 16.11
CA HIS A 85 1.20 -6.31 15.28
C HIS A 85 1.53 -5.18 14.34
N TYR A 86 1.07 -5.31 13.11
CA TYR A 86 1.30 -4.34 12.04
C TYR A 86 -0.01 -3.64 11.69
N SER A 87 0.06 -2.34 11.46
CA SER A 87 -1.09 -1.52 11.03
C SER A 87 -0.65 -0.56 9.94
N LEU A 88 -1.58 -0.20 9.07
CA LEU A 88 -1.29 0.82 8.06
C LEU A 88 -1.06 2.17 8.73
N ASP A 89 -0.09 2.91 8.21
CA ASP A 89 0.28 4.21 8.79
C ASP A 89 0.55 5.27 7.73
N SER A 90 0.13 5.05 6.49
CA SER A 90 0.37 5.99 5.40
C SER A 90 -0.96 6.34 4.74
N PRO A 91 -1.47 7.58 4.96
CA PRO A 91 -2.69 8.01 4.28
C PRO A 91 -2.58 7.93 2.76
N ALA A 92 -1.40 8.26 2.21
CA ALA A 92 -1.19 8.18 0.77
C ALA A 92 -1.30 6.75 0.27
N ALA A 93 -0.68 5.79 0.99
CA ALA A 93 -0.77 4.39 0.61
C ALA A 93 -2.20 3.89 0.70
N ILE A 94 -2.92 4.26 1.75
CA ILE A 94 -4.32 3.87 1.92
C ILE A 94 -5.17 4.36 0.74
N ALA A 95 -4.96 5.62 0.35
CA ALA A 95 -5.72 6.20 -0.76
C ALA A 95 -5.43 5.48 -2.08
N VAL A 96 -4.15 5.23 -2.35
CA VAL A 96 -3.75 4.52 -3.58
C VAL A 96 -4.30 3.10 -3.57
N MET A 97 -4.22 2.42 -2.43
CA MET A 97 -4.76 1.06 -2.32
C MET A 97 -6.25 1.02 -2.59
N GLY A 98 -6.98 2.05 -2.14
CA GLY A 98 -8.40 2.15 -2.42
C GLY A 98 -8.69 2.19 -3.92
N VAL A 99 -7.93 2.99 -4.65
CA VAL A 99 -8.06 3.08 -6.10
C VAL A 99 -7.73 1.74 -6.76
N LEU A 100 -6.63 1.13 -6.36
CA LEU A 100 -6.21 -0.15 -6.93
C LEU A 100 -7.23 -1.24 -6.65
N TYR A 101 -7.78 -1.28 -5.45
CA TYR A 101 -8.81 -2.25 -5.12
C TYR A 101 -10.02 -2.07 -6.02
N GLU A 102 -10.48 -0.83 -6.18
CA GLU A 102 -11.64 -0.54 -7.02
C GLU A 102 -11.40 -0.99 -8.45
N GLN A 103 -10.21 -0.73 -8.98
CA GLN A 103 -9.89 -1.01 -10.37
C GLN A 103 -9.63 -2.50 -10.64
N PHE A 104 -9.08 -3.23 -9.67
CA PHE A 104 -8.64 -4.60 -9.91
C PHE A 104 -9.40 -5.66 -9.13
N CYS A 105 -10.15 -5.27 -8.10
CA CYS A 105 -10.91 -6.22 -7.27
C CYS A 105 -12.37 -5.84 -7.13
N GLY A 106 -12.76 -4.61 -7.50
CA GLY A 106 -14.12 -4.13 -7.39
C GLY A 106 -14.92 -4.37 -8.65
N PRO A 107 -16.13 -3.79 -8.74
CA PRO A 107 -17.00 -3.97 -9.89
C PRO A 107 -16.36 -3.58 -11.22
N ALA A 108 -15.50 -2.57 -11.21
CA ALA A 108 -14.81 -2.13 -12.43
C ALA A 108 -13.91 -3.24 -12.98
N ALA A 109 -13.25 -3.99 -12.10
CA ALA A 109 -12.38 -5.08 -12.52
C ALA A 109 -13.18 -6.21 -13.15
N LYS A 110 -14.33 -6.52 -12.57
CA LYS A 110 -15.19 -7.58 -13.12
C LYS A 110 -15.63 -7.23 -14.52
N GLY A 111 -16.07 -5.99 -14.74
CA GLY A 111 -16.48 -5.54 -16.06
C GLY A 111 -15.32 -5.59 -17.06
N ARG A 112 -14.14 -5.21 -16.61
CA ARG A 112 -12.95 -5.21 -17.45
C ARG A 112 -12.56 -6.62 -17.87
N ARG A 113 -12.62 -7.57 -16.93
CA ARG A 113 -12.33 -8.98 -17.26
C ARG A 113 -13.32 -9.55 -18.23
N ASP A 114 -14.58 -9.20 -18.07
CA ASP A 114 -15.62 -9.67 -18.98
C ASP A 114 -15.40 -9.10 -20.39
N ALA A 115 -14.88 -7.89 -20.46
CA ALA A 115 -14.61 -7.24 -21.76
C ALA A 115 -13.38 -7.82 -22.45
N ALA A 116 -12.46 -8.36 -21.70
CA ALA A 116 -11.23 -8.92 -22.25
C ALA A 116 -11.46 -10.32 -22.78
#